data_b203c3b42dc08c422d67237c8a85b819
#
_entry.id   b203c3b42dc08c422d67237c8a85b819
#
_cell.length_a   1.000
_cell.length_b   1.000
_cell.length_c   1.000
_cell.angle_alpha   90.00
_cell.angle_beta   90.00
_cell.angle_gamma   90.00
#
_symmetry.space_group_name_H-M   'P 1'
#
loop_
_entity.id
_entity.type
_entity.pdbx_description
1 polymer ?
#
loop_
_entity_poly.entity_id
_entity_poly.type
_entity_poly.pdbx_seq_one_letter_code
_entity_poly.pdbx_strand_id
1 'polypeptide(L)'
;MLDMNRDKHFVRKIMSNTGPCIRLSLPTLKLFERVHLVFYRSTEWTDKSLTTIILARISRRNFPDYIVSRSANIFPTRAELLEFEAALRTQFRVDNILEFNGNPGKSGLEEVLSIFDEVYPRWKILLKEEQRKEDRVYESGEGAYLRRFSPAWIYTRIVHKGTHVLGRFKMYEREHEVTSALLRQQLFHAARRGAWYQRKALLEEHYMYALHPPAGILDTERQKRHWKRISLRTCETGLQDKDCHMIYHYDLQKRIRKLEKNLKIPKREQHDFEHVLLSQPTEVAVEGIQIKKEYPPSKRHASAQGEERQRSTKTIWVDEAEGGGECSVETMCLSDYRSRGFKGYHSEGGIIRTLFAYLFYDVLFVYIPNVFQTAYQTCPLDLHTDAFFPSRASEINHRLVEIANGSAADIIRSLDEREREKRTCVIGLNWDFELEDLLEIVSCFDGQALATVCKVMAQEYRVRGGGMPDLFLWDKEKKEVVFSEVKSENDRLSDTQRLWIHVLTGAGIRVELCNAVAREVRVVDVE
;
A
#
# COMPACT_ATOMS: atom_id res chain seq x y z
N MET A 1 -18.32 18.21 -33.63
CA MET A 1 -17.51 19.15 -34.45
C MET A 1 -16.59 20.06 -33.62
N LEU A 2 -16.94 20.44 -32.39
CA LEU A 2 -16.11 21.30 -31.53
C LEU A 2 -14.81 20.62 -31.04
N ASP A 3 -14.84 19.31 -30.73
CA ASP A 3 -13.66 18.56 -30.27
C ASP A 3 -12.57 18.39 -31.33
N MET A 4 -12.94 18.12 -32.58
CA MET A 4 -11.96 17.97 -33.65
C MET A 4 -11.16 19.26 -33.98
N ASN A 5 -11.70 20.42 -33.69
CA ASN A 5 -10.99 21.70 -33.90
C ASN A 5 -10.00 21.97 -32.77
N ARG A 6 -10.29 21.51 -31.58
CA ARG A 6 -9.43 21.62 -30.39
C ARG A 6 -8.19 20.75 -30.51
N ASP A 7 -8.37 19.49 -30.94
CA ASP A 7 -7.25 18.56 -31.20
C ASP A 7 -6.31 19.09 -32.29
N LYS A 8 -6.84 19.60 -33.39
CA LYS A 8 -6.04 20.21 -34.44
C LYS A 8 -5.24 21.44 -33.96
N HIS A 9 -5.82 22.23 -33.05
CA HIS A 9 -5.12 23.35 -32.45
C HIS A 9 -3.96 22.90 -31.57
N PHE A 10 -4.18 21.91 -30.71
CA PHE A 10 -3.13 21.34 -29.86
C PHE A 10 -2.02 20.69 -30.67
N VAL A 11 -2.36 19.90 -31.69
CA VAL A 11 -1.37 19.27 -32.57
C VAL A 11 -0.50 20.36 -33.26
N ARG A 12 -1.09 21.45 -33.79
CA ARG A 12 -0.32 22.54 -34.37
C ARG A 12 0.61 23.20 -33.35
N LYS A 13 0.12 23.48 -32.14
CA LYS A 13 0.90 24.10 -31.07
C LYS A 13 2.04 23.21 -30.61
N ILE A 14 1.81 21.88 -30.50
CA ILE A 14 2.85 20.92 -30.20
C ILE A 14 3.89 20.90 -31.33
N MET A 15 3.48 20.73 -32.56
CA MET A 15 4.40 20.70 -33.72
C MET A 15 5.18 21.99 -33.94
N SER A 16 4.62 23.15 -33.58
CA SER A 16 5.36 24.43 -33.66
C SER A 16 6.48 24.51 -32.62
N ASN A 17 6.34 23.81 -31.47
CA ASN A 17 7.32 23.84 -30.41
C ASN A 17 8.36 22.70 -30.52
N THR A 18 7.94 21.52 -31.00
CA THR A 18 8.78 20.31 -31.06
C THR A 18 9.39 20.06 -32.45
N GLY A 19 8.91 20.73 -33.50
CA GLY A 19 9.27 20.41 -34.87
C GLY A 19 8.62 19.13 -35.40
N PRO A 20 9.10 18.58 -36.53
CA PRO A 20 8.55 17.36 -37.12
C PRO A 20 8.69 16.16 -36.19
N CYS A 21 7.58 15.48 -35.95
CA CYS A 21 7.56 14.28 -35.10
C CYS A 21 7.67 13.02 -35.96
N ILE A 22 8.60 12.12 -35.60
CA ILE A 22 8.75 10.81 -36.24
C ILE A 22 8.15 9.75 -35.30
N ARG A 23 7.21 8.98 -35.81
CA ARG A 23 6.68 7.82 -35.11
C ARG A 23 7.44 6.56 -35.51
N LEU A 24 8.02 5.88 -34.53
CA LEU A 24 8.65 4.57 -34.78
C LEU A 24 7.58 3.54 -35.17
N SER A 25 7.93 2.63 -36.08
CA SER A 25 7.06 1.51 -36.42
C SER A 25 6.88 0.59 -35.19
N LEU A 26 5.68 0.02 -35.03
CA LEU A 26 5.37 -0.86 -33.89
C LEU A 26 6.35 -2.04 -33.71
N PRO A 27 6.80 -2.74 -34.76
CA PRO A 27 7.78 -3.83 -34.59
C PRO A 27 9.11 -3.34 -34.03
N THR A 28 9.60 -2.20 -34.52
CA THR A 28 10.85 -1.59 -34.05
C THR A 28 10.73 -1.11 -32.59
N LEU A 29 9.63 -0.43 -32.26
CA LEU A 29 9.36 -0.02 -30.88
C LEU A 29 9.33 -1.23 -29.93
N LYS A 30 8.59 -2.28 -30.29
CA LYS A 30 8.53 -3.52 -29.49
C LYS A 30 9.88 -4.18 -29.31
N LEU A 31 10.75 -4.11 -30.31
CA LEU A 31 12.11 -4.65 -30.20
C LEU A 31 12.92 -3.86 -29.16
N PHE A 32 12.88 -2.52 -29.20
CA PHE A 32 13.57 -1.69 -28.22
C PHE A 32 13.00 -1.87 -26.82
N GLU A 33 11.70 -1.94 -26.65
CA GLU A 33 11.05 -2.23 -25.35
C GLU A 33 11.54 -3.58 -24.78
N ARG A 34 11.64 -4.61 -25.62
CA ARG A 34 12.13 -5.92 -25.21
C ARG A 34 13.62 -5.91 -24.83
N VAL A 35 14.45 -5.24 -25.63
CA VAL A 35 15.87 -5.06 -25.30
C VAL A 35 16.02 -4.34 -23.97
N HIS A 36 15.23 -3.29 -23.77
CA HIS A 36 15.19 -2.54 -22.52
C HIS A 36 14.77 -3.43 -21.33
N LEU A 37 13.70 -4.23 -21.49
CA LEU A 37 13.22 -5.15 -20.47
C LEU A 37 14.30 -6.16 -20.03
N VAL A 38 15.00 -6.76 -21.00
CA VAL A 38 16.08 -7.74 -20.71
C VAL A 38 17.29 -7.06 -20.07
N PHE A 39 17.65 -5.87 -20.57
CA PHE A 39 18.85 -5.16 -20.11
C PHE A 39 18.68 -4.58 -18.70
N TYR A 40 17.56 -3.90 -18.44
CA TYR A 40 17.31 -3.22 -17.17
C TYR A 40 16.50 -4.05 -16.17
N ARG A 41 15.88 -5.16 -16.62
CA ARG A 41 15.08 -6.06 -15.76
C ARG A 41 14.02 -5.32 -14.93
N SER A 42 13.35 -4.36 -15.57
CA SER A 42 12.25 -3.64 -14.95
C SER A 42 11.05 -4.56 -14.74
N THR A 43 10.38 -4.41 -13.60
CA THR A 43 9.08 -5.03 -13.30
C THR A 43 7.92 -4.07 -13.54
N GLU A 44 8.22 -2.86 -14.02
CA GLU A 44 7.25 -1.86 -14.43
C GLU A 44 7.29 -1.68 -15.95
N TRP A 45 6.21 -1.18 -16.51
CA TRP A 45 6.14 -0.90 -17.94
C TRP A 45 7.18 0.16 -18.36
N THR A 46 7.72 0.00 -19.56
CA THR A 46 8.93 0.66 -20.07
C THR A 46 8.93 2.20 -20.09
N ASP A 47 7.79 2.84 -20.20
CA ASP A 47 7.73 4.32 -20.31
C ASP A 47 8.37 5.02 -19.10
N LYS A 48 8.07 4.54 -17.88
CA LYS A 48 8.64 5.10 -16.65
C LYS A 48 10.12 4.77 -16.50
N SER A 49 10.54 3.56 -16.87
CA SER A 49 11.93 3.13 -16.72
C SER A 49 12.85 3.86 -17.69
N LEU A 50 12.43 4.10 -18.94
CA LEU A 50 13.21 4.87 -19.90
C LEU A 50 13.42 6.31 -19.44
N THR A 51 12.36 6.97 -18.95
CA THR A 51 12.44 8.32 -18.38
C THR A 51 13.43 8.35 -17.21
N THR A 52 13.39 7.36 -16.32
CA THR A 52 14.32 7.23 -15.18
C THR A 52 15.77 7.17 -15.65
N ILE A 53 16.06 6.39 -16.70
CA ILE A 53 17.41 6.22 -17.24
C ILE A 53 17.90 7.53 -17.87
N ILE A 54 17.04 8.21 -18.66
CA ILE A 54 17.38 9.49 -19.26
C ILE A 54 17.70 10.51 -18.17
N LEU A 55 16.86 10.64 -17.15
CA LEU A 55 17.08 11.56 -16.04
C LEU A 55 18.36 11.25 -15.26
N ALA A 56 18.70 9.98 -15.08
CA ALA A 56 19.96 9.57 -14.48
C ALA A 56 21.17 9.96 -15.34
N ARG A 57 21.09 9.75 -16.65
CA ARG A 57 22.19 10.09 -17.58
C ARG A 57 22.49 11.57 -17.68
N ILE A 58 21.50 12.43 -17.51
CA ILE A 58 21.68 13.89 -17.50
C ILE A 58 21.86 14.45 -16.08
N SER A 59 22.18 13.59 -15.10
CA SER A 59 22.41 13.93 -13.70
C SER A 59 21.26 14.68 -13.00
N ARG A 60 20.04 14.55 -13.50
CA ARG A 60 18.82 15.07 -12.87
C ARG A 60 18.17 14.10 -11.90
N ARG A 61 18.69 12.86 -11.84
CA ARG A 61 18.27 11.84 -10.90
C ARG A 61 19.47 10.99 -10.52
N ASN A 62 19.86 11.04 -9.26
CA ASN A 62 20.99 10.30 -8.73
C ASN A 62 20.49 9.07 -7.97
N PHE A 63 21.25 7.99 -8.03
CA PHE A 63 20.95 6.74 -7.36
C PHE A 63 22.10 6.39 -6.41
N PRO A 64 21.82 5.63 -5.34
CA PRO A 64 22.87 5.17 -4.42
C PRO A 64 23.91 4.32 -5.12
N ASP A 65 25.13 4.35 -4.58
CA ASP A 65 26.20 3.46 -5.03
C ASP A 65 26.03 2.07 -4.39
N TYR A 66 25.93 1.04 -5.22
CA TYR A 66 25.86 -0.35 -4.79
C TYR A 66 26.35 -1.30 -5.90
N ILE A 67 26.69 -2.53 -5.52
CA ILE A 67 27.14 -3.55 -6.45
C ILE A 67 25.93 -4.20 -7.14
N VAL A 68 25.86 -4.07 -8.47
CA VAL A 68 24.88 -4.75 -9.28
C VAL A 68 25.29 -6.22 -9.44
N SER A 69 24.46 -7.13 -8.97
CA SER A 69 24.64 -8.57 -9.11
C SER A 69 23.46 -9.15 -9.88
N ARG A 70 23.76 -9.88 -10.97
CA ARG A 70 22.75 -10.37 -11.91
C ARG A 70 22.84 -11.87 -12.10
N SER A 71 21.76 -12.58 -11.84
CA SER A 71 21.62 -13.97 -12.29
C SER A 71 21.46 -14.02 -13.81
N ALA A 72 22.18 -14.92 -14.48
CA ALA A 72 22.10 -15.08 -15.94
C ALA A 72 20.73 -15.64 -16.40
N ASN A 73 20.07 -16.44 -15.57
CA ASN A 73 18.97 -17.32 -15.98
C ASN A 73 17.58 -16.88 -15.50
N ILE A 74 17.32 -15.57 -15.41
CA ILE A 74 15.98 -15.08 -15.04
C ILE A 74 14.92 -15.48 -16.07
N PHE A 75 15.29 -15.42 -17.35
CA PHE A 75 14.44 -15.89 -18.47
C PHE A 75 15.12 -17.07 -19.15
N PRO A 76 14.84 -18.31 -18.72
CA PRO A 76 15.48 -19.50 -19.28
C PRO A 76 15.22 -19.69 -20.77
N THR A 77 14.06 -19.26 -21.25
CA THR A 77 13.66 -19.39 -22.66
C THR A 77 13.10 -18.06 -23.21
N ARG A 78 13.18 -17.94 -24.55
CA ARG A 78 12.53 -16.84 -25.27
C ARG A 78 11.01 -16.82 -25.03
N ALA A 79 10.37 -17.97 -24.90
CA ALA A 79 8.93 -18.08 -24.67
C ALA A 79 8.54 -17.47 -23.32
N GLU A 80 9.29 -17.75 -22.24
CA GLU A 80 9.06 -17.20 -20.92
C GLU A 80 9.25 -15.66 -20.88
N LEU A 81 10.28 -15.14 -21.58
CA LEU A 81 10.46 -13.69 -21.73
C LEU A 81 9.28 -13.04 -22.44
N LEU A 82 8.80 -13.61 -23.54
CA LEU A 82 7.68 -13.06 -24.30
C LEU A 82 6.38 -13.11 -23.50
N GLU A 83 6.16 -14.16 -22.74
CA GLU A 83 5.00 -14.29 -21.85
C GLU A 83 5.08 -13.28 -20.70
N PHE A 84 6.26 -13.07 -20.12
CA PHE A 84 6.48 -12.05 -19.10
C PHE A 84 6.23 -10.64 -19.64
N GLU A 85 6.73 -10.31 -20.84
CA GLU A 85 6.47 -9.04 -21.52
C GLU A 85 4.95 -8.83 -21.74
N ALA A 86 4.26 -9.85 -22.25
CA ALA A 86 2.81 -9.81 -22.47
C ALA A 86 2.05 -9.62 -21.14
N ALA A 87 2.45 -10.32 -20.09
CA ALA A 87 1.86 -10.20 -18.77
C ALA A 87 2.02 -8.77 -18.20
N LEU A 88 3.19 -8.14 -18.32
CA LEU A 88 3.43 -6.75 -17.90
C LEU A 88 2.52 -5.76 -18.63
N ARG A 89 2.37 -5.90 -19.95
CA ARG A 89 1.47 -5.06 -20.75
C ARG A 89 0.02 -5.21 -20.31
N THR A 90 -0.39 -6.45 -20.07
CA THR A 90 -1.75 -6.75 -19.60
C THR A 90 -1.99 -6.17 -18.21
N GLN A 91 -1.02 -6.29 -17.30
CA GLN A 91 -1.11 -5.68 -15.97
C GLN A 91 -1.24 -4.16 -16.07
N PHE A 92 -0.40 -3.50 -16.88
CA PHE A 92 -0.45 -2.06 -17.08
C PHE A 92 -1.82 -1.61 -17.60
N ARG A 93 -2.42 -2.35 -18.56
CA ARG A 93 -3.77 -2.07 -19.06
C ARG A 93 -4.82 -2.19 -17.95
N VAL A 94 -4.77 -3.23 -17.12
CA VAL A 94 -5.68 -3.41 -15.98
C VAL A 94 -5.50 -2.29 -14.94
N ASP A 95 -4.24 -1.92 -14.66
CA ASP A 95 -3.93 -0.85 -13.69
C ASP A 95 -4.43 0.51 -14.19
N ASN A 96 -4.29 0.81 -15.49
CA ASN A 96 -4.83 2.04 -16.08
C ASN A 96 -6.34 2.13 -15.95
N ILE A 97 -7.05 1.03 -16.19
CA ILE A 97 -8.52 1.01 -16.08
C ILE A 97 -8.96 1.20 -14.63
N LEU A 98 -8.33 0.53 -13.68
CA LEU A 98 -8.80 0.46 -12.29
C LEU A 98 -8.26 1.55 -11.38
N GLU A 99 -7.04 2.06 -11.63
CA GLU A 99 -6.33 2.92 -10.68
C GLU A 99 -6.04 4.33 -11.24
N PHE A 100 -5.72 4.46 -12.53
CA PHE A 100 -5.20 5.72 -13.06
C PHE A 100 -6.23 6.59 -13.79
N ASN A 101 -7.32 6.03 -14.30
CA ASN A 101 -8.32 6.76 -15.08
C ASN A 101 -9.55 7.19 -14.25
N GLY A 102 -9.44 7.22 -12.94
CA GLY A 102 -10.54 7.57 -12.05
C GLY A 102 -11.52 6.40 -11.81
N ASN A 103 -12.82 6.69 -11.73
CA ASN A 103 -13.79 5.61 -11.48
C ASN A 103 -14.05 4.83 -12.77
N PRO A 104 -13.66 3.54 -12.85
CA PRO A 104 -13.91 2.75 -14.04
C PRO A 104 -15.42 2.60 -14.25
N GLY A 105 -15.92 3.05 -15.39
CA GLY A 105 -17.30 2.80 -15.78
C GLY A 105 -17.57 1.29 -15.95
N LYS A 106 -18.86 0.93 -16.21
CA LYS A 106 -19.25 -0.46 -16.43
C LYS A 106 -18.42 -1.12 -17.54
N SER A 107 -18.19 -0.40 -18.64
CA SER A 107 -17.38 -0.88 -19.77
C SER A 107 -15.93 -1.21 -19.38
N GLY A 108 -15.29 -0.38 -18.53
CA GLY A 108 -13.93 -0.66 -18.04
C GLY A 108 -13.89 -1.92 -17.15
N LEU A 109 -14.89 -2.11 -16.31
CA LEU A 109 -15.00 -3.32 -15.49
C LEU A 109 -15.25 -4.58 -16.36
N GLU A 110 -16.06 -4.48 -17.41
CA GLU A 110 -16.28 -5.58 -18.37
C GLU A 110 -14.99 -5.93 -19.13
N GLU A 111 -14.19 -4.93 -19.50
CA GLU A 111 -12.89 -5.14 -20.13
C GLU A 111 -11.92 -5.88 -19.19
N VAL A 112 -11.82 -5.47 -17.92
CA VAL A 112 -11.00 -6.17 -16.92
C VAL A 112 -11.48 -7.60 -16.70
N LEU A 113 -12.79 -7.84 -16.70
CA LEU A 113 -13.36 -9.18 -16.58
C LEU A 113 -12.98 -10.07 -17.78
N SER A 114 -13.02 -9.53 -19.00
CA SER A 114 -12.56 -10.25 -20.20
C SER A 114 -11.07 -10.62 -20.12
N ILE A 115 -10.23 -9.68 -19.70
CA ILE A 115 -8.78 -9.93 -19.47
C ILE A 115 -8.59 -11.03 -18.40
N PHE A 116 -9.34 -10.96 -17.32
CA PHE A 116 -9.30 -11.98 -16.26
C PHE A 116 -9.67 -13.36 -16.81
N ASP A 117 -10.72 -13.47 -17.63
CA ASP A 117 -11.16 -14.73 -18.23
C ASP A 117 -10.12 -15.36 -19.15
N GLU A 118 -9.33 -14.55 -19.86
CA GLU A 118 -8.21 -15.01 -20.68
C GLU A 118 -7.02 -15.46 -19.82
N VAL A 119 -6.70 -14.71 -18.76
CA VAL A 119 -5.52 -14.95 -17.92
C VAL A 119 -5.71 -16.14 -16.96
N TYR A 120 -6.90 -16.33 -16.41
CA TYR A 120 -7.16 -17.26 -15.31
C TYR A 120 -6.82 -18.73 -15.64
N PRO A 121 -7.14 -19.30 -16.82
CA PRO A 121 -6.74 -20.66 -17.18
C PRO A 121 -5.21 -20.81 -17.28
N ARG A 122 -4.54 -19.85 -17.89
CA ARG A 122 -3.07 -19.88 -18.04
C ARG A 122 -2.37 -19.72 -16.68
N TRP A 123 -2.89 -18.87 -15.81
CA TRP A 123 -2.40 -18.72 -14.44
C TRP A 123 -2.42 -20.05 -13.67
N LYS A 124 -3.48 -20.84 -13.77
CA LYS A 124 -3.55 -22.17 -13.12
C LYS A 124 -2.46 -23.13 -13.62
N ILE A 125 -2.12 -23.07 -14.90
CA ILE A 125 -1.05 -23.90 -15.48
C ILE A 125 0.31 -23.43 -14.95
N LEU A 126 0.58 -22.13 -15.01
CA LEU A 126 1.82 -21.54 -14.54
C LEU A 126 2.06 -21.79 -13.03
N LEU A 127 1.04 -21.77 -12.20
CA LEU A 127 1.19 -22.13 -10.79
C LEU A 127 1.73 -23.55 -10.60
N LYS A 128 1.25 -24.50 -11.37
CA LYS A 128 1.75 -25.89 -11.31
C LYS A 128 3.19 -26.00 -11.82
N GLU A 129 3.55 -25.24 -12.85
CA GLU A 129 4.90 -25.17 -13.38
C GLU A 129 5.87 -24.58 -12.35
N GLU A 130 5.48 -23.47 -11.71
CA GLU A 130 6.29 -22.80 -10.69
C GLU A 130 6.41 -23.64 -9.40
N GLN A 131 5.37 -24.35 -8.98
CA GLN A 131 5.45 -25.27 -7.84
C GLN A 131 6.49 -26.38 -8.08
N ARG A 132 6.54 -26.93 -9.29
CA ARG A 132 7.58 -27.92 -9.66
C ARG A 132 9.00 -27.34 -9.68
N LYS A 133 9.13 -26.05 -10.01
CA LYS A 133 10.43 -25.35 -9.93
C LYS A 133 10.86 -25.13 -8.49
N GLU A 134 9.93 -24.82 -7.59
CA GLU A 134 10.22 -24.56 -6.18
C GLU A 134 10.86 -25.75 -5.47
N ASP A 135 10.36 -26.94 -5.74
CA ASP A 135 10.92 -28.17 -5.17
C ASP A 135 12.42 -28.32 -5.49
N ARG A 136 12.90 -27.72 -6.59
CA ARG A 136 14.32 -27.68 -6.98
C ARG A 136 15.09 -26.47 -6.44
N VAL A 137 14.44 -25.31 -6.33
CA VAL A 137 15.05 -24.03 -5.89
C VAL A 137 15.17 -23.97 -4.38
N TYR A 138 14.32 -24.67 -3.64
CA TYR A 138 14.39 -24.75 -2.18
C TYR A 138 15.72 -25.38 -1.70
N GLU A 139 16.31 -26.25 -2.51
CA GLU A 139 17.62 -26.85 -2.23
C GLU A 139 18.78 -25.88 -2.44
N SER A 140 18.63 -24.84 -3.28
CA SER A 140 19.70 -23.89 -3.61
C SER A 140 19.68 -22.57 -2.81
N GLY A 141 18.60 -22.29 -2.07
CA GLY A 141 18.46 -21.04 -1.28
C GLY A 141 18.40 -19.75 -2.11
N GLU A 142 18.40 -19.83 -3.42
CA GLU A 142 18.42 -18.66 -4.30
C GLU A 142 17.03 -18.05 -4.53
N GLY A 143 16.83 -16.86 -3.97
CA GLY A 143 16.09 -15.80 -4.60
C GLY A 143 14.57 -15.90 -4.70
N ALA A 144 13.82 -16.15 -3.59
CA ALA A 144 12.35 -15.98 -3.57
C ALA A 144 11.90 -14.63 -4.16
N TYR A 145 12.71 -13.56 -4.03
CA TYR A 145 12.47 -12.24 -4.60
C TYR A 145 12.61 -12.18 -6.12
N LEU A 146 13.33 -13.12 -6.77
CA LEU A 146 13.42 -13.21 -8.24
C LEU A 146 12.12 -13.73 -8.88
N ARG A 147 11.23 -14.35 -8.12
CA ARG A 147 9.92 -14.81 -8.59
C ARG A 147 9.06 -13.71 -9.19
N ARG A 148 9.33 -12.44 -8.87
CA ARG A 148 8.63 -11.30 -9.49
C ARG A 148 8.86 -11.16 -11.00
N PHE A 149 9.88 -11.83 -11.55
CA PHE A 149 10.13 -11.91 -12.99
C PHE A 149 9.39 -13.08 -13.66
N SER A 150 8.63 -13.87 -12.92
CA SER A 150 7.75 -14.89 -13.48
C SER A 150 6.43 -14.28 -13.99
N PRO A 151 5.93 -14.70 -15.17
CA PRO A 151 4.58 -14.36 -15.60
C PRO A 151 3.51 -14.71 -14.56
N ALA A 152 3.70 -15.80 -13.82
CA ALA A 152 2.78 -16.23 -12.77
C ALA A 152 2.63 -15.21 -11.64
N TRP A 153 3.69 -14.49 -11.28
CA TRP A 153 3.62 -13.41 -10.30
C TRP A 153 2.71 -12.28 -10.76
N ILE A 154 2.84 -11.87 -12.02
CA ILE A 154 2.04 -10.80 -12.63
C ILE A 154 0.59 -11.24 -12.77
N TYR A 155 0.36 -12.44 -13.28
CA TYR A 155 -0.99 -12.97 -13.45
C TYR A 155 -1.71 -13.17 -12.10
N THR A 156 -1.00 -13.54 -11.03
CA THR A 156 -1.58 -13.59 -9.69
C THR A 156 -2.12 -12.23 -9.25
N ARG A 157 -1.43 -11.12 -9.59
CA ARG A 157 -1.92 -9.76 -9.33
C ARG A 157 -3.16 -9.45 -10.17
N ILE A 158 -3.18 -9.82 -11.45
CA ILE A 158 -4.36 -9.62 -12.31
C ILE A 158 -5.55 -10.43 -11.80
N VAL A 159 -5.34 -11.70 -11.41
CA VAL A 159 -6.38 -12.55 -10.83
C VAL A 159 -6.92 -11.95 -9.52
N HIS A 160 -6.06 -11.44 -8.66
CA HIS A 160 -6.49 -10.73 -7.45
C HIS A 160 -7.36 -9.51 -7.78
N LYS A 161 -6.97 -8.69 -8.77
CA LYS A 161 -7.81 -7.54 -9.19
C LYS A 161 -9.13 -8.00 -9.82
N GLY A 162 -9.11 -9.12 -10.55
CA GLY A 162 -10.31 -9.75 -11.07
C GLY A 162 -11.33 -10.13 -10.00
N THR A 163 -10.90 -10.54 -8.79
CA THR A 163 -11.85 -10.82 -7.69
C THR A 163 -12.65 -9.59 -7.28
N HIS A 164 -12.06 -8.40 -7.28
CA HIS A 164 -12.77 -7.16 -6.99
C HIS A 164 -13.83 -6.86 -8.05
N VAL A 165 -13.52 -7.12 -9.32
CA VAL A 165 -14.46 -6.93 -10.44
C VAL A 165 -15.61 -7.92 -10.35
N LEU A 166 -15.33 -9.21 -10.05
CA LEU A 166 -16.36 -10.22 -9.79
C LEU A 166 -17.31 -9.78 -8.66
N GLY A 167 -16.76 -9.24 -7.57
CA GLY A 167 -17.57 -8.70 -6.47
C GLY A 167 -18.46 -7.51 -6.89
N ARG A 168 -17.97 -6.62 -7.76
CA ARG A 168 -18.74 -5.49 -8.31
C ARG A 168 -19.92 -5.97 -9.16
N PHE A 169 -19.74 -7.05 -9.92
CA PHE A 169 -20.80 -7.70 -10.70
C PHE A 169 -21.64 -8.68 -9.88
N LYS A 170 -21.42 -8.78 -8.56
CA LYS A 170 -22.13 -9.71 -7.65
C LYS A 170 -21.99 -11.19 -8.05
N MET A 171 -20.93 -11.56 -8.74
CA MET A 171 -20.61 -12.94 -9.13
C MET A 171 -19.93 -13.67 -7.96
N TYR A 172 -20.60 -13.75 -6.81
CA TYR A 172 -20.02 -14.16 -5.53
C TYR A 172 -19.55 -15.63 -5.51
N GLU A 173 -20.23 -16.51 -6.22
CA GLU A 173 -19.82 -17.92 -6.35
C GLU A 173 -18.44 -18.02 -6.99
N ARG A 174 -18.28 -17.38 -8.14
CA ARG A 174 -17.01 -17.35 -8.87
C ARG A 174 -15.92 -16.60 -8.09
N GLU A 175 -16.28 -15.52 -7.43
CA GLU A 175 -15.37 -14.79 -6.55
C GLU A 175 -14.84 -15.68 -5.42
N HIS A 176 -15.70 -16.47 -4.77
CA HIS A 176 -15.33 -17.42 -3.72
C HIS A 176 -14.40 -18.52 -4.24
N GLU A 177 -14.70 -19.09 -5.43
CA GLU A 177 -13.85 -20.09 -6.08
C GLU A 177 -12.44 -19.55 -6.34
N VAL A 178 -12.36 -18.36 -6.97
CA VAL A 178 -11.08 -17.72 -7.31
C VAL A 178 -10.29 -17.33 -6.07
N THR A 179 -10.95 -16.76 -5.05
CA THR A 179 -10.31 -16.42 -3.78
C THR A 179 -9.79 -17.66 -3.07
N SER A 180 -10.52 -18.77 -3.12
CA SER A 180 -10.07 -20.06 -2.61
C SER A 180 -8.87 -20.61 -3.39
N ALA A 181 -8.80 -20.39 -4.71
CA ALA A 181 -7.65 -20.76 -5.53
C ALA A 181 -6.42 -19.89 -5.19
N LEU A 182 -6.59 -18.60 -4.95
CA LEU A 182 -5.53 -17.70 -4.49
C LEU A 182 -4.97 -18.12 -3.12
N LEU A 183 -5.81 -18.57 -2.20
CA LEU A 183 -5.38 -19.04 -0.87
C LEU A 183 -4.66 -20.40 -0.94
N ARG A 184 -4.98 -21.26 -1.89
CA ARG A 184 -4.31 -22.56 -2.06
C ARG A 184 -2.85 -22.44 -2.50
N GLN A 185 -2.47 -21.39 -3.24
CA GLN A 185 -1.10 -21.13 -3.62
C GLN A 185 -0.36 -20.36 -2.52
N GLN A 186 0.94 -20.62 -2.33
CA GLN A 186 1.79 -19.96 -1.33
C GLN A 186 2.98 -19.24 -1.97
N LEU A 187 3.11 -19.28 -3.30
CA LEU A 187 4.28 -18.80 -4.04
C LEU A 187 4.30 -17.28 -4.23
N PHE A 188 3.12 -16.68 -4.44
CA PHE A 188 3.01 -15.30 -4.92
C PHE A 188 2.08 -14.45 -4.05
N HIS A 189 2.51 -13.22 -3.80
CA HIS A 189 1.74 -12.22 -3.07
C HIS A 189 1.27 -12.66 -1.68
N ALA A 190 2.13 -13.32 -0.92
CA ALA A 190 1.87 -13.77 0.45
C ALA A 190 1.26 -12.66 1.32
N ALA A 191 1.76 -11.42 1.22
CA ALA A 191 1.22 -10.27 1.95
C ALA A 191 -0.28 -9.97 1.70
N ARG A 192 -0.90 -10.57 0.68
CA ARG A 192 -2.33 -10.41 0.38
C ARG A 192 -3.22 -11.51 1.00
N ARG A 193 -2.62 -12.54 1.58
CA ARG A 193 -3.37 -13.71 2.09
C ARG A 193 -4.41 -13.31 3.12
N GLY A 194 -4.09 -12.44 4.05
CA GLY A 194 -5.04 -11.94 5.04
C GLY A 194 -6.29 -11.28 4.43
N ALA A 195 -6.11 -10.43 3.40
CA ALA A 195 -7.23 -9.83 2.68
C ALA A 195 -8.10 -10.89 1.96
N TRP A 196 -7.46 -11.95 1.44
CA TRP A 196 -8.22 -13.06 0.83
C TRP A 196 -9.00 -13.86 1.86
N TYR A 197 -8.45 -14.12 3.06
CA TYR A 197 -9.18 -14.75 4.16
C TYR A 197 -10.37 -13.92 4.62
N GLN A 198 -10.18 -12.61 4.83
CA GLN A 198 -11.26 -11.69 5.19
C GLN A 198 -12.39 -11.71 4.15
N ARG A 199 -12.03 -11.61 2.86
CA ARG A 199 -13.02 -11.58 1.78
C ARG A 199 -13.74 -12.91 1.62
N LYS A 200 -13.01 -14.04 1.69
CA LYS A 200 -13.60 -15.38 1.64
C LYS A 200 -14.57 -15.61 2.79
N ALA A 201 -14.17 -15.30 4.02
CA ALA A 201 -15.03 -15.43 5.20
C ALA A 201 -16.29 -14.57 5.10
N LEU A 202 -16.20 -13.36 4.53
CA LEU A 202 -17.35 -12.49 4.27
C LEU A 202 -18.33 -13.12 3.27
N LEU A 203 -17.83 -13.68 2.18
CA LEU A 203 -18.67 -14.35 1.18
C LEU A 203 -19.39 -15.56 1.77
N GLU A 204 -18.70 -16.36 2.56
CA GLU A 204 -19.22 -17.53 3.27
C GLU A 204 -20.29 -17.15 4.30
N GLU A 205 -20.09 -16.08 5.05
CA GLU A 205 -21.04 -15.61 6.06
C GLU A 205 -22.36 -15.12 5.44
N HIS A 206 -22.30 -14.42 4.29
CA HIS A 206 -23.41 -13.62 3.81
C HIS A 206 -24.06 -14.10 2.50
N TYR A 207 -23.35 -14.81 1.63
CA TYR A 207 -23.84 -15.09 0.27
C TYR A 207 -23.90 -16.57 -0.08
N MET A 208 -22.97 -17.39 0.41
CA MET A 208 -22.83 -18.77 -0.05
C MET A 208 -23.99 -19.69 0.35
N TYR A 209 -24.70 -19.38 1.43
CA TYR A 209 -25.86 -20.20 1.85
C TYR A 209 -26.98 -20.22 0.81
N ALA A 210 -27.14 -19.15 0.03
CA ALA A 210 -28.14 -19.06 -1.02
C ALA A 210 -27.66 -19.63 -2.37
N LEU A 211 -26.34 -19.57 -2.62
CA LEU A 211 -25.72 -20.03 -3.86
C LEU A 211 -25.39 -21.52 -3.84
N HIS A 212 -24.93 -22.01 -2.68
CA HIS A 212 -24.57 -23.40 -2.45
C HIS A 212 -25.26 -23.93 -1.19
N PRO A 213 -26.58 -24.16 -1.23
CA PRO A 213 -27.26 -24.76 -0.10
C PRO A 213 -26.71 -26.18 0.16
N PRO A 214 -26.38 -26.54 1.41
CA PRO A 214 -25.87 -27.88 1.72
C PRO A 214 -26.92 -28.93 1.44
N ALA A 215 -26.54 -30.05 0.84
CA ALA A 215 -27.42 -31.12 0.46
C ALA A 215 -28.22 -31.66 1.67
N GLY A 216 -29.52 -31.83 1.47
CA GLY A 216 -30.45 -32.36 2.48
C GLY A 216 -30.90 -31.35 3.54
N ILE A 217 -30.45 -30.10 3.48
CA ILE A 217 -30.90 -29.04 4.40
C ILE A 217 -31.80 -28.06 3.67
N LEU A 218 -33.10 -28.18 3.90
CA LEU A 218 -34.13 -27.31 3.28
C LEU A 218 -34.36 -26.00 4.08
N ASP A 219 -34.07 -26.01 5.39
CA ASP A 219 -34.23 -24.85 6.27
C ASP A 219 -33.15 -23.83 6.05
N THR A 220 -33.53 -22.61 5.62
CA THR A 220 -32.62 -21.50 5.36
C THR A 220 -31.77 -21.11 6.58
N GLU A 221 -32.31 -21.17 7.79
CA GLU A 221 -31.54 -20.84 9.00
C GLU A 221 -30.47 -21.90 9.30
N ARG A 222 -30.77 -23.17 9.01
CA ARG A 222 -29.74 -24.24 9.12
C ARG A 222 -28.67 -24.09 8.03
N GLN A 223 -29.05 -23.70 6.81
CA GLN A 223 -28.10 -23.39 5.73
C GLN A 223 -27.17 -22.24 6.10
N LYS A 224 -27.72 -21.14 6.64
CA LYS A 224 -26.93 -20.02 7.16
C LYS A 224 -25.98 -20.43 8.28
N ARG A 225 -26.44 -21.25 9.22
CA ARG A 225 -25.59 -21.77 10.31
C ARG A 225 -24.45 -22.63 9.78
N HIS A 226 -24.70 -23.47 8.78
CA HIS A 226 -23.67 -24.28 8.14
C HIS A 226 -22.56 -23.40 7.54
N TRP A 227 -22.91 -22.41 6.74
CA TRP A 227 -21.97 -21.52 6.10
C TRP A 227 -21.26 -20.58 7.09
N LYS A 228 -21.92 -20.16 8.17
CA LYS A 228 -21.27 -19.44 9.27
C LYS A 228 -20.19 -20.28 9.97
N ARG A 229 -20.36 -21.60 10.09
CA ARG A 229 -19.31 -22.49 10.61
C ARG A 229 -18.13 -22.61 9.65
N ILE A 230 -18.38 -22.63 8.34
CA ILE A 230 -17.31 -22.61 7.33
C ILE A 230 -16.56 -21.29 7.41
N SER A 231 -17.26 -20.16 7.48
CA SER A 231 -16.65 -18.84 7.66
C SER A 231 -15.79 -18.75 8.94
N LEU A 232 -16.26 -19.33 10.04
CA LEU A 232 -15.50 -19.42 11.30
C LEU A 232 -14.17 -20.17 11.06
N ARG A 233 -14.23 -21.36 10.46
CA ARG A 233 -13.02 -22.14 10.12
C ARG A 233 -12.08 -21.38 9.17
N THR A 234 -12.62 -20.64 8.22
CA THR A 234 -11.82 -19.81 7.32
C THR A 234 -11.05 -18.73 8.09
N CYS A 235 -11.67 -18.11 9.10
CA CYS A 235 -11.01 -17.14 9.98
C CYS A 235 -9.93 -17.80 10.85
N GLU A 236 -10.24 -18.96 11.47
CA GLU A 236 -9.30 -19.74 12.27
C GLU A 236 -8.07 -20.15 11.44
N THR A 237 -8.30 -20.66 10.22
CA THR A 237 -7.22 -21.02 9.29
C THR A 237 -6.38 -19.80 8.93
N GLY A 238 -7.03 -18.62 8.74
CA GLY A 238 -6.32 -17.36 8.48
C GLY A 238 -5.41 -16.93 9.63
N LEU A 239 -5.83 -17.13 10.88
CA LEU A 239 -4.99 -16.83 12.06
C LEU A 239 -3.81 -17.82 12.23
N GLN A 240 -3.95 -19.04 11.73
CA GLN A 240 -2.91 -20.06 11.78
C GLN A 240 -1.95 -20.01 10.57
N ASP A 241 -2.31 -19.28 9.53
CA ASP A 241 -1.49 -19.14 8.34
C ASP A 241 -0.27 -18.25 8.62
N LYS A 242 0.92 -18.82 8.59
CA LYS A 242 2.19 -18.11 8.84
C LYS A 242 2.43 -16.91 7.93
N ASP A 243 1.86 -16.94 6.73
CA ASP A 243 1.97 -15.88 5.72
C ASP A 243 0.83 -14.86 5.83
N CYS A 244 -0.11 -15.05 6.76
CA CYS A 244 -1.15 -14.06 7.05
C CYS A 244 -0.59 -12.99 7.99
N HIS A 245 -0.40 -11.78 7.46
CA HIS A 245 0.18 -10.70 8.23
C HIS A 245 -0.70 -10.27 9.42
N MET A 246 -0.08 -9.88 10.53
CA MET A 246 -0.74 -9.50 11.78
C MET A 246 -1.80 -8.39 11.62
N ILE A 247 -1.66 -7.50 10.63
CA ILE A 247 -2.64 -6.45 10.36
C ILE A 247 -4.05 -6.99 10.09
N TYR A 248 -4.16 -8.24 9.61
CA TYR A 248 -5.44 -8.88 9.32
C TYR A 248 -5.98 -9.69 10.51
N HIS A 249 -5.12 -9.99 11.50
CA HIS A 249 -5.51 -10.83 12.65
C HIS A 249 -6.63 -10.20 13.46
N TYR A 250 -6.55 -8.88 13.72
CA TYR A 250 -7.57 -8.20 14.50
C TYR A 250 -8.97 -8.30 13.87
N ASP A 251 -9.10 -8.11 12.57
CA ASP A 251 -10.39 -8.21 11.89
C ASP A 251 -10.89 -9.66 11.82
N LEU A 252 -10.01 -10.63 11.61
CA LEU A 252 -10.36 -12.06 11.67
C LEU A 252 -10.83 -12.46 13.08
N GLN A 253 -10.16 -12.03 14.14
CA GLN A 253 -10.56 -12.25 15.54
C GLN A 253 -11.91 -11.62 15.87
N LYS A 254 -12.14 -10.38 15.43
CA LYS A 254 -13.41 -9.68 15.56
C LYS A 254 -14.55 -10.46 14.87
N ARG A 255 -14.29 -11.01 13.69
CA ARG A 255 -15.26 -11.84 12.96
C ARG A 255 -15.52 -13.16 13.66
N ILE A 256 -14.49 -13.81 14.21
CA ILE A 256 -14.63 -15.03 15.04
C ILE A 256 -15.57 -14.76 16.21
N ARG A 257 -15.32 -13.74 17.03
CA ARG A 257 -16.20 -13.38 18.18
C ARG A 257 -17.66 -13.17 17.74
N LYS A 258 -17.88 -12.49 16.62
CA LYS A 258 -19.22 -12.27 16.04
C LYS A 258 -19.89 -13.58 15.63
N LEU A 259 -19.13 -14.47 14.95
CA LEU A 259 -19.66 -15.76 14.47
C LEU A 259 -19.95 -16.71 15.61
N GLU A 260 -19.09 -16.80 16.63
CA GLU A 260 -19.29 -17.61 17.84
C GLU A 260 -20.57 -17.21 18.58
N LYS A 261 -20.78 -15.90 18.75
CA LYS A 261 -22.04 -15.37 19.31
C LYS A 261 -23.26 -15.75 18.48
N ASN A 262 -23.17 -15.60 17.15
CA ASN A 262 -24.27 -15.92 16.24
C ASN A 262 -24.57 -17.41 16.17
N LEU A 263 -23.57 -18.26 16.30
CA LEU A 263 -23.69 -19.72 16.34
C LEU A 263 -24.07 -20.25 17.72
N LYS A 264 -24.13 -19.39 18.75
CA LYS A 264 -24.39 -19.73 20.15
C LYS A 264 -23.41 -20.77 20.70
N ILE A 265 -22.12 -20.63 20.37
CA ILE A 265 -21.06 -21.51 20.89
C ILE A 265 -20.92 -21.24 22.40
N PRO A 266 -20.86 -22.29 23.25
CA PRO A 266 -20.70 -22.14 24.69
C PRO A 266 -19.41 -21.37 25.05
N LYS A 267 -19.45 -20.49 26.04
CA LYS A 267 -18.29 -19.67 26.45
C LYS A 267 -16.99 -20.44 26.64
N ARG A 268 -17.06 -21.65 27.17
CA ARG A 268 -15.88 -22.52 27.39
C ARG A 268 -15.22 -23.00 26.08
N GLU A 269 -15.93 -22.91 24.95
CA GLU A 269 -15.49 -23.36 23.63
C GLU A 269 -15.19 -22.16 22.70
N GLN A 270 -15.41 -20.93 23.18
CA GLN A 270 -15.08 -19.70 22.44
C GLN A 270 -13.59 -19.40 22.55
N HIS A 271 -13.07 -18.76 21.51
CA HIS A 271 -11.70 -18.26 21.51
C HIS A 271 -11.52 -17.14 22.53
N ASP A 272 -10.44 -17.21 23.27
CA ASP A 272 -10.00 -16.13 24.15
C ASP A 272 -9.01 -15.21 23.42
N PHE A 273 -9.44 -13.98 23.14
CA PHE A 273 -8.63 -12.94 22.55
C PHE A 273 -8.41 -11.75 23.50
N GLU A 274 -8.64 -11.91 24.80
CA GLU A 274 -8.50 -10.83 25.78
C GLU A 274 -7.05 -10.36 25.90
N HIS A 275 -6.08 -11.24 25.67
CA HIS A 275 -4.66 -10.92 25.66
C HIS A 275 -4.18 -10.17 24.40
N VAL A 276 -5.03 -10.00 23.39
CA VAL A 276 -4.73 -9.28 22.13
C VAL A 276 -5.46 -7.94 22.08
N LEU A 277 -5.67 -7.29 23.22
CA LEU A 277 -6.23 -5.95 23.26
C LEU A 277 -5.22 -4.96 22.68
N LEU A 278 -5.62 -4.30 21.59
CA LEU A 278 -4.82 -3.22 21.04
C LEU A 278 -4.86 -2.00 21.99
N SER A 279 -3.70 -1.39 22.20
CA SER A 279 -3.59 -0.15 22.97
C SER A 279 -4.51 0.92 22.36
N GLN A 280 -5.17 1.69 23.22
CA GLN A 280 -6.03 2.79 22.81
C GLN A 280 -5.22 4.09 22.84
N PRO A 281 -5.38 4.99 21.87
CA PRO A 281 -4.78 6.31 21.91
C PRO A 281 -5.48 7.20 22.95
N THR A 282 -4.83 8.25 23.38
CA THR A 282 -5.46 9.31 24.19
C THR A 282 -6.38 10.14 23.30
N GLU A 283 -7.62 10.32 23.68
CA GLU A 283 -8.55 11.16 22.92
C GLU A 283 -8.36 12.64 23.24
N VAL A 284 -8.25 13.47 22.20
CA VAL A 284 -8.15 14.92 22.28
C VAL A 284 -9.17 15.52 21.33
N ALA A 285 -9.86 16.59 21.74
CA ALA A 285 -10.77 17.33 20.88
C ALA A 285 -10.14 18.66 20.46
N VAL A 286 -10.24 18.98 19.17
CA VAL A 286 -9.87 20.27 18.60
C VAL A 286 -11.10 20.90 17.98
N GLU A 287 -11.48 22.09 18.43
CA GLU A 287 -12.63 22.81 17.94
C GLU A 287 -12.24 23.78 16.82
N GLY A 288 -13.06 23.85 15.78
CA GLY A 288 -12.82 24.73 14.64
C GLY A 288 -14.10 25.15 13.91
N ILE A 289 -13.94 25.99 12.91
CA ILE A 289 -15.03 26.45 12.03
C ILE A 289 -15.02 25.59 10.77
N GLN A 290 -16.15 24.91 10.49
CA GLN A 290 -16.33 24.09 9.29
C GLN A 290 -17.06 24.88 8.20
N ILE A 291 -16.58 24.79 6.96
CA ILE A 291 -17.22 25.39 5.79
C ILE A 291 -17.93 24.30 5.01
N LYS A 292 -19.24 24.47 4.78
CA LYS A 292 -20.03 23.66 3.85
C LYS A 292 -20.32 24.46 2.59
N LYS A 293 -19.82 23.98 1.44
CA LYS A 293 -20.10 24.58 0.13
C LYS A 293 -21.39 24.00 -0.43
N GLU A 294 -22.42 24.83 -0.58
CA GLU A 294 -23.64 24.45 -1.28
C GLU A 294 -23.50 24.83 -2.77
N TYR A 295 -23.67 23.85 -3.64
CA TYR A 295 -23.69 24.04 -5.07
C TYR A 295 -25.13 24.18 -5.55
N PRO A 296 -25.45 25.17 -6.43
CA PRO A 296 -26.78 25.32 -6.97
C PRO A 296 -27.23 24.02 -7.65
N PRO A 297 -28.51 23.63 -7.54
CA PRO A 297 -29.00 22.41 -8.16
C PRO A 297 -28.79 22.51 -9.67
N SER A 298 -27.79 21.81 -10.20
CA SER A 298 -27.58 21.73 -11.64
C SER A 298 -28.86 21.24 -12.28
N LYS A 299 -29.34 21.90 -13.37
CA LYS A 299 -30.51 21.48 -14.16
C LYS A 299 -30.27 20.03 -14.61
N ARG A 300 -30.80 19.08 -13.84
CA ARG A 300 -30.66 17.67 -14.14
C ARG A 300 -31.51 17.33 -15.34
N HIS A 301 -30.89 16.86 -16.40
CA HIS A 301 -31.58 16.06 -17.39
C HIS A 301 -32.08 14.78 -16.69
N ALA A 302 -33.40 14.64 -16.60
CA ALA A 302 -34.06 13.47 -16.08
C ALA A 302 -33.74 12.27 -16.98
N SER A 303 -32.79 11.42 -16.56
CA SER A 303 -32.67 10.07 -17.07
C SER A 303 -32.06 9.14 -16.03
N ALA A 304 -32.87 8.17 -15.64
CA ALA A 304 -32.56 6.90 -15.01
C ALA A 304 -32.22 6.88 -13.51
N GLN A 305 -33.13 6.24 -12.80
CA GLN A 305 -33.05 5.71 -11.44
C GLN A 305 -31.70 5.04 -11.14
N GLY A 306 -30.96 5.62 -10.22
CA GLY A 306 -29.77 5.04 -9.61
C GLY A 306 -29.47 5.82 -8.34
N GLU A 307 -29.49 5.15 -7.19
CA GLU A 307 -29.21 5.72 -5.87
C GLU A 307 -27.91 6.55 -5.90
N GLU A 308 -28.04 7.87 -5.73
CA GLU A 308 -26.91 8.76 -5.53
C GLU A 308 -26.25 8.44 -4.19
N ARG A 309 -25.13 7.73 -4.24
CA ARG A 309 -24.14 7.83 -3.15
C ARG A 309 -23.61 9.26 -3.20
N GLN A 310 -23.94 10.06 -2.20
CA GLN A 310 -23.30 11.33 -1.94
C GLN A 310 -21.78 11.12 -2.02
N ARG A 311 -21.14 11.77 -3.01
CA ARG A 311 -19.68 11.87 -3.00
C ARG A 311 -19.31 12.53 -1.70
N SER A 312 -18.51 11.87 -0.88
CA SER A 312 -17.88 12.47 0.30
C SER A 312 -17.13 13.71 -0.18
N THR A 313 -17.72 14.87 -0.03
CA THR A 313 -17.04 16.15 -0.21
C THR A 313 -16.08 16.28 0.95
N LYS A 314 -14.78 16.50 0.65
CA LYS A 314 -13.80 16.81 1.69
C LYS A 314 -14.34 17.97 2.52
N THR A 315 -14.39 17.82 3.83
CA THR A 315 -14.75 18.89 4.75
C THR A 315 -13.68 19.98 4.69
N ILE A 316 -14.11 21.21 4.53
CA ILE A 316 -13.23 22.39 4.52
C ILE A 316 -13.34 23.06 5.87
N TRP A 317 -12.22 23.51 6.40
CA TRP A 317 -12.12 24.16 7.70
C TRP A 317 -11.44 25.51 7.57
N VAL A 318 -11.54 26.34 8.62
CA VAL A 318 -10.87 27.64 8.69
C VAL A 318 -9.67 27.51 9.63
N ASP A 319 -8.52 27.93 9.15
CA ASP A 319 -7.33 28.04 10.00
C ASP A 319 -7.33 29.37 10.75
N GLU A 320 -7.93 29.38 11.94
CA GLU A 320 -8.02 30.60 12.74
C GLU A 320 -6.67 31.04 13.34
N ALA A 321 -5.73 30.11 13.48
CA ALA A 321 -4.42 30.38 14.10
C ALA A 321 -3.42 30.98 13.11
N GLU A 322 -3.47 30.59 11.84
CA GLU A 322 -2.50 31.00 10.81
C GLU A 322 -3.15 31.82 9.67
N GLY A 323 -4.07 32.74 9.98
CA GLY A 323 -4.54 33.76 9.02
C GLY A 323 -5.94 33.62 8.46
N GLY A 324 -6.76 32.68 8.93
CA GLY A 324 -8.20 32.59 8.63
C GLY A 324 -8.55 32.06 7.23
N GLY A 325 -7.61 31.37 6.55
CA GLY A 325 -7.82 30.76 5.24
C GLY A 325 -8.56 29.42 5.28
N GLU A 326 -9.11 29.01 4.11
CA GLU A 326 -9.67 27.66 3.95
C GLU A 326 -8.54 26.61 4.00
N CYS A 327 -8.71 25.56 4.81
CA CYS A 327 -7.71 24.50 4.99
C CYS A 327 -8.36 23.12 5.13
N SER A 328 -7.53 22.07 5.19
CA SER A 328 -7.95 20.72 5.54
C SER A 328 -8.11 20.56 7.05
N VAL A 329 -8.80 19.51 7.50
CA VAL A 329 -8.97 19.21 8.92
C VAL A 329 -7.62 18.95 9.59
N GLU A 330 -6.69 18.28 8.91
CA GLU A 330 -5.36 18.00 9.40
C GLU A 330 -4.54 19.28 9.57
N THR A 331 -4.66 20.23 8.64
CA THR A 331 -3.98 21.54 8.74
C THR A 331 -4.53 22.34 9.93
N MET A 332 -5.85 22.40 10.10
CA MET A 332 -6.48 23.09 11.23
C MET A 332 -6.01 22.50 12.57
N CYS A 333 -6.01 21.17 12.70
CA CYS A 333 -5.52 20.52 13.91
C CYS A 333 -4.02 20.77 14.14
N LEU A 334 -3.21 20.77 13.08
CA LEU A 334 -1.77 21.05 13.17
C LEU A 334 -1.51 22.47 13.67
N SER A 335 -2.26 23.45 13.18
CA SER A 335 -2.16 24.85 13.64
C SER A 335 -2.54 25.00 15.13
N ASP A 336 -3.54 24.26 15.60
CA ASP A 336 -3.89 24.21 17.02
C ASP A 336 -2.75 23.62 17.86
N TYR A 337 -2.12 22.51 17.44
CA TYR A 337 -0.95 21.96 18.13
C TYR A 337 0.23 22.95 18.14
N ARG A 338 0.46 23.67 17.05
CA ARG A 338 1.50 24.71 16.99
C ARG A 338 1.24 25.85 17.98
N SER A 339 -0.01 26.27 18.14
CA SER A 339 -0.40 27.27 19.16
C SER A 339 -0.11 26.81 20.60
N ARG A 340 -0.06 25.49 20.84
CA ARG A 340 0.30 24.87 22.13
C ARG A 340 1.82 24.67 22.30
N GLY A 341 2.65 25.12 21.33
CA GLY A 341 4.11 25.07 21.39
C GLY A 341 4.76 23.84 20.72
N PHE A 342 3.98 22.95 20.07
CA PHE A 342 4.55 21.87 19.29
C PHE A 342 5.03 22.37 17.93
N LYS A 343 6.15 21.80 17.45
CA LYS A 343 6.45 21.76 16.02
C LYS A 343 5.80 20.51 15.41
N GLY A 344 5.52 20.52 14.11
CA GLY A 344 4.92 19.34 13.51
C GLY A 344 4.74 19.39 12.02
N TYR A 345 4.56 18.18 11.45
CA TYR A 345 4.30 17.94 10.04
C TYR A 345 3.02 17.11 9.84
N HIS A 346 2.23 17.48 8.85
CA HIS A 346 1.25 16.57 8.25
C HIS A 346 1.99 15.69 7.23
N SER A 347 2.32 14.47 7.59
CA SER A 347 3.26 13.65 6.80
C SER A 347 2.79 12.22 6.51
N GLU A 348 1.67 11.77 7.10
CA GLU A 348 1.15 10.40 6.90
C GLU A 348 2.26 9.32 6.95
N GLY A 349 3.17 9.44 7.90
CA GLY A 349 4.35 8.56 8.03
C GLY A 349 5.53 8.90 7.10
N GLY A 350 5.48 9.99 6.34
CA GLY A 350 6.57 10.46 5.49
C GLY A 350 7.86 10.70 6.27
N ILE A 351 7.75 11.33 7.46
CA ILE A 351 8.88 11.59 8.34
C ILE A 351 9.55 10.30 8.85
N ILE A 352 8.76 9.31 9.24
CA ILE A 352 9.29 8.02 9.73
C ILE A 352 9.97 7.23 8.59
N ARG A 353 9.41 7.24 7.39
CA ARG A 353 10.06 6.65 6.21
C ARG A 353 11.38 7.36 5.89
N THR A 354 11.42 8.69 6.03
CA THR A 354 12.63 9.47 5.83
C THR A 354 13.67 9.15 6.89
N LEU A 355 13.32 9.14 8.17
CA LEU A 355 14.23 8.74 9.25
C LEU A 355 14.75 7.31 9.06
N PHE A 356 13.86 6.36 8.69
CA PHE A 356 14.27 5.00 8.38
C PHE A 356 15.27 4.95 7.23
N ALA A 357 15.03 5.69 6.15
CA ALA A 357 15.94 5.72 5.01
C ALA A 357 17.31 6.34 5.36
N TYR A 358 17.34 7.40 6.18
CA TYR A 358 18.58 7.97 6.70
C TYR A 358 19.35 6.97 7.58
N LEU A 359 18.66 6.40 8.55
CA LEU A 359 19.29 5.53 9.55
C LEU A 359 19.73 4.18 8.98
N PHE A 360 19.06 3.69 7.95
CA PHE A 360 19.30 2.37 7.35
C PHE A 360 19.91 2.45 5.95
N TYR A 361 20.39 3.62 5.51
CA TYR A 361 20.97 3.77 4.17
C TYR A 361 22.02 2.70 3.86
N ASP A 362 23.03 2.57 4.69
CA ASP A 362 24.13 1.62 4.46
C ASP A 362 23.64 0.16 4.55
N VAL A 363 22.64 -0.14 5.39
CA VAL A 363 22.01 -1.47 5.50
C VAL A 363 21.17 -1.80 4.25
N LEU A 364 20.45 -0.81 3.71
CA LEU A 364 19.66 -0.98 2.48
C LEU A 364 20.54 -1.34 1.29
N PHE A 365 21.73 -0.73 1.18
CA PHE A 365 22.61 -0.87 0.02
C PHE A 365 23.79 -1.81 0.24
N VAL A 366 23.78 -2.60 1.34
CA VAL A 366 24.74 -3.69 1.53
C VAL A 366 24.63 -4.73 0.40
N TYR A 367 25.77 -5.28 0.01
CA TYR A 367 25.81 -6.30 -1.04
C TYR A 367 25.12 -7.58 -0.60
N ILE A 368 24.06 -7.93 -1.30
CA ILE A 368 23.42 -9.25 -1.27
C ILE A 368 23.26 -9.73 -2.73
N PRO A 369 23.58 -10.97 -3.05
CA PRO A 369 23.45 -11.49 -4.42
C PRO A 369 22.05 -11.29 -4.97
N ASN A 370 21.96 -10.84 -6.22
CA ASN A 370 20.72 -10.71 -7.00
C ASN A 370 19.66 -9.73 -6.48
N VAL A 371 19.91 -8.93 -5.42
CA VAL A 371 18.92 -7.94 -4.96
C VAL A 371 18.98 -6.62 -5.73
N PHE A 372 20.13 -6.32 -6.35
CA PHE A 372 20.30 -5.17 -7.23
C PHE A 372 20.54 -5.64 -8.67
N GLN A 373 19.53 -5.47 -9.53
CA GLN A 373 19.54 -5.94 -10.91
C GLN A 373 19.98 -4.84 -11.90
N THR A 374 19.83 -3.58 -11.53
CA THR A 374 20.19 -2.40 -12.34
C THR A 374 20.87 -1.36 -11.47
N ALA A 375 21.56 -0.40 -12.10
CA ALA A 375 22.14 0.75 -11.41
C ALA A 375 21.11 1.85 -11.06
N TYR A 376 19.81 1.59 -11.24
CA TYR A 376 18.74 2.59 -11.11
C TYR A 376 17.67 2.19 -10.09
N GLN A 377 18.05 1.42 -9.09
CA GLN A 377 17.13 1.02 -8.03
C GLN A 377 17.25 1.97 -6.82
N THR A 378 16.11 2.31 -6.26
CA THR A 378 16.03 3.15 -5.05
C THR A 378 15.99 2.32 -3.77
N CYS A 379 15.91 1.00 -3.91
CA CYS A 379 15.93 0.03 -2.82
C CYS A 379 16.28 -1.37 -3.35
N PRO A 380 16.72 -2.29 -2.48
CA PRO A 380 16.89 -3.69 -2.87
C PRO A 380 15.55 -4.37 -3.14
N LEU A 381 15.55 -5.36 -4.04
CA LEU A 381 14.32 -6.07 -4.45
C LEU A 381 13.64 -6.80 -3.31
N ASP A 382 14.38 -7.24 -2.32
CA ASP A 382 13.89 -8.01 -1.18
C ASP A 382 13.27 -7.14 -0.08
N LEU A 383 13.43 -5.81 -0.08
CA LEU A 383 12.84 -4.91 0.93
C LEU A 383 11.33 -5.08 1.10
N HIS A 384 10.64 -5.42 0.01
CA HIS A 384 9.18 -5.65 0.03
C HIS A 384 8.80 -7.12 0.26
N THR A 385 9.72 -7.94 0.77
CA THR A 385 9.52 -9.36 1.05
C THR A 385 9.96 -9.71 2.46
N ASP A 386 9.60 -10.89 2.94
CA ASP A 386 10.01 -11.37 4.26
C ASP A 386 11.50 -11.77 4.30
N ALA A 387 12.21 -11.70 3.16
CA ALA A 387 13.64 -12.04 3.07
C ALA A 387 14.56 -10.88 3.50
N PHE A 388 14.09 -9.64 3.54
CA PHE A 388 14.95 -8.47 3.83
C PHE A 388 15.60 -8.55 5.21
N PHE A 389 14.79 -8.75 6.25
CA PHE A 389 15.31 -8.80 7.63
C PHE A 389 16.26 -9.99 7.86
N PRO A 390 15.90 -11.25 7.53
CA PRO A 390 16.81 -12.39 7.75
C PRO A 390 18.12 -12.27 6.99
N SER A 391 18.11 -11.74 5.75
CA SER A 391 19.32 -11.65 4.92
C SER A 391 20.33 -10.58 5.43
N ARG A 392 19.89 -9.68 6.30
CA ARG A 392 20.67 -8.58 6.89
C ARG A 392 20.55 -8.51 8.40
N ALA A 393 20.24 -9.63 9.05
CA ALA A 393 19.92 -9.64 10.48
C ALA A 393 21.05 -9.07 11.35
N SER A 394 22.30 -9.31 10.99
CA SER A 394 23.47 -8.78 11.70
C SER A 394 23.56 -7.26 11.59
N GLU A 395 23.50 -6.73 10.36
CA GLU A 395 23.59 -5.30 10.06
C GLU A 395 22.43 -4.52 10.64
N ILE A 396 21.22 -5.09 10.53
CA ILE A 396 20.01 -4.48 11.09
C ILE A 396 20.11 -4.42 12.62
N ASN A 397 20.44 -5.53 13.29
CA ASN A 397 20.54 -5.55 14.75
C ASN A 397 21.64 -4.62 15.25
N HIS A 398 22.78 -4.57 14.58
CA HIS A 398 23.86 -3.63 14.92
C HIS A 398 23.35 -2.18 14.83
N ARG A 399 22.69 -1.80 13.73
CA ARG A 399 22.12 -0.47 13.53
C ARG A 399 21.04 -0.13 14.58
N LEU A 400 20.21 -1.09 14.97
CA LEU A 400 19.21 -0.89 16.02
C LEU A 400 19.86 -0.59 17.38
N VAL A 401 20.99 -1.25 17.70
CA VAL A 401 21.77 -0.97 18.90
C VAL A 401 22.39 0.42 18.85
N GLU A 402 22.96 0.84 17.73
CA GLU A 402 23.50 2.21 17.55
C GLU A 402 22.42 3.27 17.79
N ILE A 403 21.22 3.07 17.21
CA ILE A 403 20.07 3.98 17.39
C ILE A 403 19.64 4.02 18.86
N ALA A 404 19.49 2.85 19.50
CA ALA A 404 19.12 2.76 20.90
C ALA A 404 20.12 3.45 21.84
N ASN A 405 21.40 3.47 21.47
CA ASN A 405 22.48 4.14 22.21
C ASN A 405 22.68 5.63 21.86
N GLY A 406 21.77 6.22 21.05
CA GLY A 406 21.76 7.65 20.78
C GLY A 406 22.58 8.11 19.57
N SER A 407 23.11 7.21 18.73
CA SER A 407 23.91 7.57 17.54
C SER A 407 23.08 8.09 16.36
N ALA A 408 21.77 8.17 16.48
CA ALA A 408 20.87 8.52 15.37
C ALA A 408 21.22 9.88 14.73
N ALA A 409 21.53 10.90 15.54
CA ALA A 409 21.88 12.23 15.03
C ALA A 409 23.16 12.24 14.20
N ASP A 410 24.17 11.49 14.60
CA ASP A 410 25.46 11.43 13.90
C ASP A 410 25.34 10.67 12.58
N ILE A 411 24.55 9.59 12.57
CA ILE A 411 24.21 8.84 11.35
C ILE A 411 23.50 9.74 10.34
N ILE A 412 22.51 10.53 10.80
CA ILE A 412 21.76 11.46 9.94
C ILE A 412 22.69 12.53 9.37
N ARG A 413 23.52 13.19 10.19
CA ARG A 413 24.48 14.21 9.72
C ARG A 413 25.44 13.66 8.67
N SER A 414 26.04 12.51 8.94
CA SER A 414 27.00 11.88 8.03
C SER A 414 26.40 11.56 6.67
N LEU A 415 25.15 11.06 6.64
CA LEU A 415 24.46 10.79 5.38
C LEU A 415 24.06 12.08 4.68
N ASP A 416 23.55 13.06 5.42
CA ASP A 416 23.11 14.34 4.89
C ASP A 416 24.25 15.08 4.18
N GLU A 417 25.40 15.20 4.81
CA GLU A 417 26.61 15.78 4.23
C GLU A 417 27.04 15.09 2.93
N ARG A 418 26.85 13.78 2.84
CA ARG A 418 27.27 12.97 1.68
C ARG A 418 26.29 13.02 0.52
N GLU A 419 24.99 13.06 0.79
CA GLU A 419 23.96 12.75 -0.21
C GLU A 419 22.92 13.86 -0.47
N ARG A 420 22.75 14.85 0.44
CA ARG A 420 21.73 15.91 0.29
C ARG A 420 21.92 16.74 -0.97
N GLU A 421 23.14 17.16 -1.26
CA GLU A 421 23.44 17.98 -2.44
C GLU A 421 23.09 17.23 -3.74
N LYS A 422 23.35 15.92 -3.76
CA LYS A 422 23.01 15.04 -4.88
C LYS A 422 21.52 14.74 -4.98
N ARG A 423 20.75 14.94 -3.90
CA ARG A 423 19.35 14.50 -3.75
C ARG A 423 19.15 13.06 -4.17
N THR A 424 20.02 12.17 -3.69
CA THR A 424 20.05 10.75 -4.05
C THR A 424 18.67 10.10 -3.83
N CYS A 425 18.17 9.43 -4.85
CA CYS A 425 16.85 8.80 -4.84
C CYS A 425 16.86 7.49 -4.04
N VAL A 426 16.34 7.54 -2.83
CA VAL A 426 16.16 6.39 -1.94
C VAL A 426 14.69 6.23 -1.59
N ILE A 427 14.21 5.01 -1.50
CA ILE A 427 12.83 4.74 -1.11
C ILE A 427 12.51 5.36 0.25
N GLY A 428 11.41 6.09 0.32
CA GLY A 428 10.95 6.71 1.55
C GLY A 428 11.70 7.98 1.97
N LEU A 429 12.84 8.28 1.36
CA LEU A 429 13.63 9.46 1.68
C LEU A 429 13.05 10.70 0.99
N ASN A 430 12.71 11.69 1.78
CA ASN A 430 12.31 13.00 1.30
C ASN A 430 13.33 14.07 1.75
N TRP A 431 14.04 14.67 0.79
CA TRP A 431 15.04 15.70 1.02
C TRP A 431 14.46 17.09 1.31
N ASP A 432 13.12 17.25 1.27
CA ASP A 432 12.47 18.53 1.56
C ASP A 432 12.28 18.76 3.07
N PHE A 433 12.53 17.74 3.91
CA PHE A 433 12.63 17.94 5.35
C PHE A 433 13.94 18.62 5.70
N GLU A 434 13.88 19.63 6.55
CA GLU A 434 15.05 20.36 7.02
C GLU A 434 15.91 19.48 7.94
N LEU A 435 17.23 19.55 7.79
CA LEU A 435 18.16 18.75 8.60
C LEU A 435 18.00 19.07 10.09
N GLU A 436 17.88 20.35 10.43
CA GLU A 436 17.71 20.83 11.79
C GLU A 436 16.49 20.22 12.47
N ASP A 437 15.37 20.13 11.75
CA ASP A 437 14.16 19.49 12.26
C ASP A 437 14.36 17.99 12.45
N LEU A 438 15.00 17.29 11.51
CA LEU A 438 15.32 15.87 11.67
C LEU A 438 16.20 15.61 12.90
N LEU A 439 17.19 16.47 13.15
CA LEU A 439 18.06 16.37 14.31
C LEU A 439 17.32 16.68 15.61
N GLU A 440 16.45 17.69 15.61
CA GLU A 440 15.58 17.97 16.76
C GLU A 440 14.67 16.78 17.07
N ILE A 441 14.02 16.22 16.04
CA ILE A 441 13.12 15.06 16.17
C ILE A 441 13.85 13.90 16.84
N VAL A 442 15.01 13.49 16.34
CA VAL A 442 15.74 12.35 16.93
C VAL A 442 16.25 12.64 18.33
N SER A 443 16.47 13.91 18.68
CA SER A 443 16.83 14.33 20.04
C SER A 443 15.64 14.26 21.02
N CYS A 444 14.39 14.31 20.50
CA CYS A 444 13.16 14.18 21.26
C CYS A 444 12.67 12.74 21.40
N PHE A 445 13.17 11.83 20.53
CA PHE A 445 12.87 10.40 20.64
C PHE A 445 13.66 9.74 21.77
N ASP A 446 13.01 8.87 22.51
CA ASP A 446 13.72 7.82 23.23
C ASP A 446 14.40 6.88 22.22
N GLY A 447 15.71 6.63 22.41
CA GLY A 447 16.48 5.83 21.45
C GLY A 447 15.94 4.41 21.27
N GLN A 448 15.45 3.78 22.34
CA GLN A 448 14.86 2.46 22.29
C GLN A 448 13.51 2.47 21.56
N ALA A 449 12.71 3.52 21.74
CA ALA A 449 11.45 3.71 21.03
C ALA A 449 11.69 3.87 19.52
N LEU A 450 12.65 4.71 19.12
CA LEU A 450 13.02 4.89 17.72
C LEU A 450 13.55 3.58 17.09
N ALA A 451 14.42 2.86 17.81
CA ALA A 451 14.90 1.55 17.37
C ALA A 451 13.77 0.55 17.17
N THR A 452 12.76 0.54 18.07
CA THR A 452 11.58 -0.33 17.94
C THR A 452 10.77 -0.01 16.68
N VAL A 453 10.50 1.26 16.40
CA VAL A 453 9.81 1.68 15.17
C VAL A 453 10.61 1.28 13.94
N CYS A 454 11.92 1.51 13.93
CA CYS A 454 12.81 1.13 12.83
C CYS A 454 12.85 -0.40 12.62
N LYS A 455 12.82 -1.19 13.71
CA LYS A 455 12.76 -2.66 13.63
C LYS A 455 11.49 -3.13 12.95
N VAL A 456 10.34 -2.57 13.30
CA VAL A 456 9.05 -2.89 12.66
C VAL A 456 9.10 -2.52 11.18
N MET A 457 9.67 -1.37 10.83
CA MET A 457 9.86 -0.98 9.42
C MET A 457 10.78 -1.96 8.69
N ALA A 458 11.89 -2.40 9.28
CA ALA A 458 12.82 -3.35 8.66
C ALA A 458 12.20 -4.74 8.44
N GLN A 459 11.32 -5.16 9.33
CA GLN A 459 10.64 -6.46 9.24
C GLN A 459 9.48 -6.45 8.24
N GLU A 460 8.74 -5.34 8.15
CA GLU A 460 7.43 -5.29 7.53
C GLU A 460 7.24 -4.08 6.59
N TYR A 461 8.32 -3.58 5.97
CA TYR A 461 8.33 -2.32 5.20
C TYR A 461 7.15 -2.18 4.24
N ARG A 462 6.83 -3.24 3.49
CA ARG A 462 5.75 -3.24 2.50
C ARG A 462 4.38 -3.00 3.11
N VAL A 463 4.12 -3.59 4.27
CA VAL A 463 2.80 -3.63 4.90
C VAL A 463 2.60 -2.43 5.82
N ARG A 464 3.70 -1.93 6.38
CA ARG A 464 3.73 -0.78 7.29
C ARG A 464 3.87 0.57 6.59
N GLY A 465 3.93 0.60 5.27
CA GLY A 465 4.02 1.85 4.50
C GLY A 465 2.77 2.75 4.55
N GLY A 466 1.63 2.27 5.09
CA GLY A 466 0.40 3.03 5.27
C GLY A 466 -0.19 2.87 6.68
N GLY A 467 -1.14 3.73 7.02
CA GLY A 467 -1.85 3.70 8.32
C GLY A 467 -1.08 4.31 9.49
N MET A 468 0.05 4.95 9.24
CA MET A 468 0.71 5.82 10.21
C MET A 468 -0.20 7.02 10.50
N PRO A 469 -0.24 7.54 11.75
CA PRO A 469 -1.04 8.72 12.05
C PRO A 469 -0.73 9.94 11.18
N ASP A 470 -1.73 10.78 10.94
CA ASP A 470 -1.70 11.90 10.00
C ASP A 470 -0.64 12.94 10.37
N LEU A 471 -0.57 13.28 11.66
CA LEU A 471 0.32 14.31 12.19
C LEU A 471 1.47 13.68 12.98
N PHE A 472 2.64 14.21 12.75
CA PHE A 472 3.84 13.97 13.53
C PHE A 472 4.25 15.26 14.23
N LEU A 473 4.31 15.24 15.56
CA LEU A 473 4.53 16.41 16.41
C LEU A 473 5.73 16.17 17.33
N TRP A 474 6.47 17.25 17.66
CA TRP A 474 7.51 17.17 18.67
C TRP A 474 7.62 18.48 19.46
N ASP A 475 8.04 18.35 20.71
CA ASP A 475 8.33 19.45 21.63
C ASP A 475 9.78 19.32 22.10
N LYS A 476 10.63 20.25 21.67
CA LYS A 476 12.06 20.25 21.98
C LYS A 476 12.35 20.48 23.48
N GLU A 477 11.52 21.30 24.13
CA GLU A 477 11.71 21.64 25.54
C GLU A 477 11.36 20.45 26.44
N LYS A 478 10.25 19.77 26.13
CA LYS A 478 9.80 18.58 26.86
C LYS A 478 10.52 17.31 26.42
N LYS A 479 11.26 17.34 25.30
CA LYS A 479 11.85 16.16 24.65
C LYS A 479 10.81 15.07 24.41
N GLU A 480 9.70 15.46 23.82
CA GLU A 480 8.56 14.59 23.57
C GLU A 480 8.24 14.53 22.08
N VAL A 481 7.88 13.33 21.61
CA VAL A 481 7.32 13.08 20.29
C VAL A 481 5.90 12.59 20.45
N VAL A 482 4.98 13.12 19.65
CA VAL A 482 3.56 12.77 19.66
C VAL A 482 3.12 12.43 18.25
N PHE A 483 2.42 11.33 18.10
CA PHE A 483 1.68 11.01 16.86
C PHE A 483 0.21 11.32 17.07
N SER A 484 -0.41 12.03 16.13
CA SER A 484 -1.83 12.36 16.23
C SER A 484 -2.56 11.91 14.97
N GLU A 485 -3.54 11.05 15.16
CA GLU A 485 -4.48 10.63 14.12
C GLU A 485 -5.69 11.53 14.15
N VAL A 486 -5.99 12.21 13.05
CA VAL A 486 -7.09 13.18 12.96
C VAL A 486 -8.35 12.49 12.46
N LYS A 487 -9.47 12.72 13.13
CA LYS A 487 -10.79 12.20 12.75
C LYS A 487 -11.84 13.30 12.76
N SER A 488 -12.63 13.34 11.73
CA SER A 488 -13.89 14.09 11.70
C SER A 488 -15.05 13.22 12.20
N GLU A 489 -16.20 13.82 12.45
CA GLU A 489 -17.37 13.24 13.16
C GLU A 489 -17.79 11.83 12.71
N ASN A 490 -17.63 11.50 11.41
CA ASN A 490 -18.05 10.22 10.85
C ASN A 490 -16.90 9.26 10.52
N ASP A 491 -15.65 9.65 10.78
CA ASP A 491 -14.48 8.86 10.46
C ASP A 491 -14.20 7.81 11.53
N ARG A 492 -13.69 6.66 11.09
CA ARG A 492 -13.30 5.56 11.98
C ARG A 492 -11.87 5.12 11.70
N LEU A 493 -11.19 4.69 12.74
CA LEU A 493 -9.86 4.10 12.61
C LEU A 493 -9.91 2.82 11.77
N SER A 494 -9.03 2.75 10.76
CA SER A 494 -8.77 1.52 10.03
C SER A 494 -7.96 0.53 10.87
N ASP A 495 -7.94 -0.74 10.49
CA ASP A 495 -7.17 -1.76 11.23
C ASP A 495 -5.66 -1.49 11.15
N THR A 496 -5.16 -0.95 10.04
CA THR A 496 -3.75 -0.55 9.90
C THR A 496 -3.38 0.60 10.83
N GLN A 497 -4.25 1.60 11.00
CA GLN A 497 -4.07 2.69 11.95
C GLN A 497 -4.06 2.18 13.39
N ARG A 498 -5.00 1.30 13.75
CA ARG A 498 -5.05 0.68 15.10
C ARG A 498 -3.76 -0.08 15.44
N LEU A 499 -3.20 -0.78 14.47
CA LEU A 499 -1.95 -1.50 14.67
C LEU A 499 -0.74 -0.57 14.83
N TRP A 500 -0.69 0.54 14.08
CA TRP A 500 0.35 1.54 14.28
C TRP A 500 0.23 2.21 15.65
N ILE A 501 -0.99 2.57 16.05
CA ILE A 501 -1.26 3.11 17.40
C ILE A 501 -0.75 2.13 18.47
N HIS A 502 -1.05 0.84 18.32
CA HIS A 502 -0.57 -0.19 19.26
C HIS A 502 0.96 -0.30 19.29
N VAL A 503 1.63 -0.32 18.12
CA VAL A 503 3.10 -0.38 18.04
C VAL A 503 3.75 0.84 18.67
N LEU A 504 3.27 2.03 18.34
CA LEU A 504 3.83 3.29 18.87
C LEU A 504 3.62 3.41 20.38
N THR A 505 2.41 3.12 20.86
CA THR A 505 2.11 3.12 22.30
C THR A 505 2.92 2.05 23.04
N GLY A 506 3.07 0.86 22.44
CA GLY A 506 3.89 -0.23 22.98
C GLY A 506 5.38 0.09 23.03
N ALA A 507 5.86 0.98 22.16
CA ALA A 507 7.20 1.53 22.19
C ALA A 507 7.38 2.69 23.19
N GLY A 508 6.32 3.06 23.93
CA GLY A 508 6.34 4.15 24.89
C GLY A 508 6.14 5.55 24.28
N ILE A 509 5.72 5.62 23.00
CA ILE A 509 5.48 6.90 22.31
C ILE A 509 4.02 7.32 22.55
N ARG A 510 3.81 8.60 22.84
CA ARG A 510 2.48 9.17 22.99
C ARG A 510 1.73 9.20 21.66
N VAL A 511 0.51 8.66 21.67
CA VAL A 511 -0.36 8.65 20.50
C VAL A 511 -1.71 9.25 20.88
N GLU A 512 -2.17 10.19 20.08
CA GLU A 512 -3.45 10.88 20.28
C GLU A 512 -4.42 10.57 19.13
N LEU A 513 -5.70 10.43 19.46
CA LEU A 513 -6.81 10.47 18.54
C LEU A 513 -7.42 11.87 18.60
N CYS A 514 -7.13 12.70 17.61
CA CYS A 514 -7.59 14.07 17.53
C CYS A 514 -8.95 14.11 16.84
N ASN A 515 -9.99 14.31 17.63
CA ASN A 515 -11.36 14.47 17.15
C ASN A 515 -11.60 15.94 16.80
N ALA A 516 -11.73 16.26 15.52
CA ALA A 516 -12.09 17.60 15.04
C ALA A 516 -13.60 17.83 15.23
N VAL A 517 -13.94 18.82 16.05
CA VAL A 517 -15.32 19.17 16.38
C VAL A 517 -15.67 20.53 15.77
N ALA A 518 -16.77 20.59 15.02
CA ALA A 518 -17.25 21.85 14.47
C ALA A 518 -17.93 22.67 15.57
N ARG A 519 -17.24 23.75 16.03
CA ARG A 519 -17.83 24.76 16.91
C ARG A 519 -18.88 25.60 16.17
N GLU A 520 -18.62 25.89 14.89
CA GLU A 520 -19.47 26.67 13.99
C GLU A 520 -19.44 26.03 12.60
N VAL A 521 -20.59 25.99 11.92
CA VAL A 521 -20.70 25.53 10.53
C VAL A 521 -21.13 26.72 9.68
N ARG A 522 -20.26 27.18 8.78
CA ARG A 522 -20.56 28.24 7.79
C ARG A 522 -20.98 27.61 6.49
N VAL A 523 -22.15 28.02 5.98
CA VAL A 523 -22.62 27.62 4.66
C VAL A 523 -22.23 28.70 3.67
N VAL A 524 -21.54 28.33 2.61
CA VAL A 524 -21.10 29.25 1.55
C VAL A 524 -21.69 28.77 0.23
N ASP A 525 -22.52 29.62 -0.37
CA ASP A 525 -23.05 29.37 -1.71
C ASP A 525 -21.92 29.54 -2.75
N VAL A 526 -21.72 28.53 -3.60
CA VAL A 526 -20.77 28.58 -4.69
C VAL A 526 -21.51 29.04 -5.94
N GLU A 527 -21.22 30.26 -6.43
CA GLU A 527 -21.77 30.81 -7.65
C GLU A 527 -21.43 29.99 -8.92
#